data_6ab197c7b83b3a60bca03005b7dbc2ae
#
_entry.id   6ab197c7b83b3a60bca03005b7dbc2ae
#
_cell.length_a   1.000
_cell.length_b   1.000
_cell.length_c   1.000
_cell.angle_alpha   90.00
_cell.angle_beta   90.00
_cell.angle_gamma   90.00
#
_symmetry.space_group_name_H-M   'P 1'
#
loop_
_entity.id
_entity.type
_entity.pdbx_description
1 polymer ?
#
loop_
_entity_poly.entity_id
_entity_poly.type
_entity_poly.pdbx_seq_one_letter_code
_entity_poly.pdbx_strand_id
1 'polypeptide(L)'
;MSIHLTRIYTKTGDDGGTSLANNVRTSKISPIIQAIGSVDEANSAIGMATEYYNDIIERIQNDLFDLGADLAGSKSMSISQDRVTYLENVIDDYNEHLEPLNSFVLPTGSLHNARTIVRRAERDVWMAIEIHEHNDDFKINRNIPVYLNRLSDLLFVMARYHNKDKEKLWVPKHEK
;
A
#
# COMPACT_ATOMS: atom_id res chain seq x y z
N MET A 1 19.22 11.69 1.10
CA MET A 1 19.69 10.99 2.33
C MET A 1 20.47 9.77 1.89
N SER A 2 21.71 9.57 2.33
CA SER A 2 22.49 8.37 2.02
C SER A 2 22.25 7.35 3.13
N ILE A 3 21.65 6.21 2.77
CA ILE A 3 21.44 5.10 3.72
C ILE A 3 22.65 4.18 3.63
N HIS A 4 23.37 4.02 4.74
CA HIS A 4 24.50 3.09 4.85
C HIS A 4 24.14 1.93 5.78
N LEU A 5 23.84 0.76 5.21
CA LEU A 5 23.51 -0.45 5.93
C LEU A 5 24.75 -1.35 6.00
N THR A 6 25.61 -1.13 7.00
CA THR A 6 26.83 -1.95 7.19
C THR A 6 26.59 -3.15 8.11
N ARG A 7 25.57 -3.10 8.95
CA ARG A 7 25.19 -4.17 9.87
C ARG A 7 23.66 -4.29 9.89
N ILE A 8 23.15 -5.48 9.60
CA ILE A 8 21.69 -5.69 9.46
C ILE A 8 21.00 -5.84 10.81
N TYR A 9 21.61 -6.52 11.79
CA TYR A 9 21.04 -6.66 13.13
C TYR A 9 21.80 -5.82 14.14
N THR A 10 21.08 -5.15 15.05
CA THR A 10 21.62 -4.29 16.10
C THR A 10 21.29 -4.79 17.50
N LYS A 11 20.38 -5.75 17.64
CA LYS A 11 19.85 -6.32 18.90
C LYS A 11 19.12 -5.30 19.81
N THR A 12 18.93 -4.06 19.37
CA THR A 12 18.30 -2.99 20.18
C THR A 12 16.79 -3.16 20.33
N GLY A 13 16.19 -4.09 19.61
CA GLY A 13 14.74 -4.34 19.61
C GLY A 13 14.38 -5.74 20.12
N ASP A 14 15.29 -6.49 20.74
CA ASP A 14 15.05 -7.86 21.19
C ASP A 14 14.08 -7.91 22.41
N ASP A 15 13.89 -6.78 23.06
CA ASP A 15 12.93 -6.55 24.16
C ASP A 15 11.51 -6.22 23.71
N GLY A 16 11.21 -6.23 22.38
CA GLY A 16 9.93 -5.85 21.81
C GLY A 16 9.78 -4.34 21.57
N GLY A 17 10.83 -3.56 21.79
CA GLY A 17 10.87 -2.13 21.49
C GLY A 17 11.41 -1.84 20.09
N THR A 18 11.06 -0.68 19.54
CA THR A 18 11.60 -0.13 18.29
C THR A 18 11.61 1.39 18.32
N SER A 19 12.25 2.03 17.33
CA SER A 19 12.25 3.49 17.21
C SER A 19 11.65 3.90 15.88
N LEU A 20 10.85 4.97 15.88
CA LEU A 20 10.36 5.64 14.70
C LEU A 20 11.46 6.52 14.08
N ALA A 21 11.24 7.03 12.85
CA ALA A 21 12.18 7.89 12.15
C ALA A 21 12.41 9.25 12.85
N ASN A 22 11.48 9.69 13.68
CA ASN A 22 11.59 10.86 14.55
C ASN A 22 12.30 10.57 15.88
N ASN A 23 12.95 9.41 16.04
CA ASN A 23 13.61 8.91 17.24
C ASN A 23 12.70 8.65 18.46
N VAL A 24 11.39 8.68 18.30
CA VAL A 24 10.46 8.27 19.35
C VAL A 24 10.52 6.75 19.53
N ARG A 25 10.77 6.30 20.77
CA ARG A 25 10.76 4.89 21.13
C ARG A 25 9.31 4.41 21.32
N THR A 26 8.97 3.27 20.70
CA THR A 26 7.62 2.68 20.78
C THR A 26 7.69 1.16 20.85
N SER A 27 6.56 0.52 21.12
CA SER A 27 6.44 -0.95 21.10
C SER A 27 6.27 -1.45 19.67
N LYS A 28 6.85 -2.63 19.37
CA LYS A 28 6.63 -3.34 18.10
C LYS A 28 5.18 -3.74 17.85
N ILE A 29 4.34 -3.80 18.89
CA ILE A 29 2.90 -4.10 18.78
C ILE A 29 2.04 -2.83 18.68
N SER A 30 2.62 -1.64 18.61
CA SER A 30 1.85 -0.40 18.47
C SER A 30 1.16 -0.33 17.10
N PRO A 31 -0.04 0.30 17.00
CA PRO A 31 -0.78 0.41 15.75
C PRO A 31 0.01 1.06 14.61
N ILE A 32 0.87 2.02 14.92
CA ILE A 32 1.72 2.66 13.90
C ILE A 32 2.77 1.69 13.32
N ILE A 33 3.37 0.84 14.15
CA ILE A 33 4.31 -0.18 13.69
C ILE A 33 3.59 -1.28 12.92
N GLN A 34 2.37 -1.65 13.33
CA GLN A 34 1.51 -2.56 12.56
C GLN A 34 1.23 -1.98 11.16
N ALA A 35 0.83 -0.71 11.07
CA ALA A 35 0.56 -0.06 9.79
C ALA A 35 1.80 -0.02 8.89
N ILE A 36 2.98 0.34 9.43
CA ILE A 36 4.26 0.32 8.70
C ILE A 36 4.55 -1.09 8.17
N GLY A 37 4.37 -2.12 9.02
CA GLY A 37 4.59 -3.53 8.62
C GLY A 37 3.64 -3.99 7.51
N SER A 38 2.36 -3.59 7.56
CA SER A 38 1.38 -3.91 6.52
C SER A 38 1.68 -3.21 5.19
N VAL A 39 2.24 -2.00 5.22
CA VAL A 39 2.72 -1.29 4.02
C VAL A 39 3.94 -1.99 3.42
N ASP A 40 4.87 -2.44 4.24
CA ASP A 40 6.04 -3.21 3.77
C ASP A 40 5.63 -4.55 3.15
N GLU A 41 4.65 -5.25 3.76
CA GLU A 41 4.05 -6.45 3.19
C GLU A 41 3.37 -6.17 1.84
N ALA A 42 2.64 -5.04 1.72
CA ALA A 42 2.01 -4.63 0.46
C ALA A 42 3.07 -4.37 -0.63
N ASN A 43 4.16 -3.70 -0.28
CA ASN A 43 5.29 -3.45 -1.19
C ASN A 43 5.91 -4.75 -1.69
N SER A 44 6.14 -5.70 -0.78
CA SER A 44 6.67 -7.03 -1.12
C SER A 44 5.72 -7.82 -2.01
N ALA A 45 4.41 -7.77 -1.74
CA ALA A 45 3.39 -8.44 -2.56
C ALA A 45 3.30 -7.87 -3.98
N ILE A 46 3.46 -6.54 -4.14
CA ILE A 46 3.54 -5.88 -5.45
C ILE A 46 4.81 -6.34 -6.18
N GLY A 47 5.95 -6.43 -5.50
CA GLY A 47 7.19 -6.95 -6.06
C GLY A 47 7.12 -8.41 -6.53
N MET A 48 6.16 -9.20 -6.04
CA MET A 48 5.91 -10.57 -6.53
C MET A 48 5.20 -10.62 -7.89
N ALA A 49 4.60 -9.51 -8.34
CA ALA A 49 3.94 -9.39 -9.64
C ALA A 49 4.96 -9.12 -10.77
N THR A 50 6.04 -9.91 -10.82
CA THR A 50 7.20 -9.70 -11.70
C THR A 50 6.85 -9.76 -13.18
N GLU A 51 5.82 -10.49 -13.57
CA GLU A 51 5.30 -10.60 -14.92
C GLU A 51 4.70 -9.28 -15.45
N TYR A 52 4.39 -8.35 -14.55
CA TYR A 52 3.82 -7.02 -14.87
C TYR A 52 4.76 -5.88 -14.53
N TYR A 53 6.03 -6.20 -14.17
CA TYR A 53 7.00 -5.20 -13.72
C TYR A 53 7.29 -4.18 -14.82
N ASN A 54 7.11 -2.92 -14.49
CA ASN A 54 7.33 -1.76 -15.36
C ASN A 54 7.63 -0.51 -14.51
N ASP A 55 7.84 0.62 -15.16
CA ASP A 55 8.15 1.89 -14.49
C ASP A 55 7.05 2.32 -13.50
N ILE A 56 5.78 1.96 -13.75
CA ILE A 56 4.66 2.25 -12.85
C ILE A 56 4.82 1.46 -11.55
N ILE A 57 5.09 0.16 -11.64
CA ILE A 57 5.30 -0.71 -10.47
C ILE A 57 6.53 -0.26 -9.68
N GLU A 58 7.63 0.05 -10.36
CA GLU A 58 8.85 0.54 -9.70
C GLU A 58 8.58 1.85 -8.95
N ARG A 59 7.86 2.79 -9.57
CA ARG A 59 7.46 4.04 -8.92
C ARG A 59 6.59 3.78 -7.70
N ILE A 60 5.60 2.90 -7.79
CA ILE A 60 4.72 2.53 -6.66
C ILE A 60 5.54 1.97 -5.50
N GLN A 61 6.50 1.08 -5.77
CA GLN A 61 7.34 0.51 -4.71
C GLN A 61 8.20 1.58 -4.01
N ASN A 62 8.73 2.55 -4.74
CA ASN A 62 9.43 3.70 -4.17
C ASN A 62 8.47 4.58 -3.35
N ASP A 63 7.26 4.85 -3.85
CA ASP A 63 6.24 5.61 -3.12
C ASP A 63 5.84 4.91 -1.81
N LEU A 64 5.78 3.57 -1.77
CA LEU A 64 5.48 2.81 -0.56
C LEU A 64 6.60 2.87 0.49
N PHE A 65 7.87 2.95 0.07
CA PHE A 65 8.97 3.23 1.00
C PHE A 65 8.87 4.64 1.59
N ASP A 66 8.58 5.66 0.76
CA ASP A 66 8.36 7.03 1.23
C ASP A 66 7.17 7.11 2.19
N LEU A 67 6.08 6.38 1.89
CA LEU A 67 4.89 6.28 2.72
C LEU A 67 5.19 5.63 4.08
N GLY A 68 5.98 4.56 4.11
CA GLY A 68 6.46 3.95 5.34
C GLY A 68 7.31 4.91 6.18
N ALA A 69 8.15 5.72 5.53
CA ALA A 69 8.94 6.75 6.21
C ALA A 69 8.06 7.90 6.76
N ASP A 70 7.03 8.35 6.02
CA ASP A 70 6.05 9.33 6.47
C ASP A 70 5.28 8.79 7.71
N LEU A 71 4.79 7.55 7.67
CA LEU A 71 4.19 6.87 8.82
C LEU A 71 5.12 6.79 10.03
N ALA A 72 6.41 6.62 9.79
CA ALA A 72 7.42 6.61 10.86
C ALA A 72 7.78 8.02 11.39
N GLY A 73 7.13 9.08 10.91
CA GLY A 73 7.34 10.46 11.35
C GLY A 73 8.54 11.14 10.70
N SER A 74 8.98 10.71 9.52
CA SER A 74 10.00 11.41 8.74
C SER A 74 9.46 12.76 8.25
N LYS A 75 10.19 13.84 8.54
CA LYS A 75 9.83 15.18 8.05
C LYS A 75 10.23 15.45 6.60
N SER A 76 11.12 14.64 6.05
CA SER A 76 11.64 14.81 4.69
C SER A 76 10.88 13.98 3.63
N MET A 77 10.07 13.02 4.06
CA MET A 77 9.26 12.17 3.21
C MET A 77 7.80 12.39 3.57
N SER A 78 7.00 12.83 2.62
CA SER A 78 5.57 13.04 2.81
C SER A 78 4.82 12.70 1.53
N ILE A 79 3.76 11.93 1.67
CA ILE A 79 2.87 11.61 0.55
C ILE A 79 2.02 12.83 0.22
N SER A 80 2.29 13.44 -0.94
CA SER A 80 1.56 14.60 -1.45
C SER A 80 0.28 14.19 -2.20
N GLN A 81 -0.64 15.13 -2.36
CA GLN A 81 -1.82 14.95 -3.20
C GLN A 81 -1.46 14.63 -4.66
N ASP A 82 -0.36 15.16 -5.18
CA ASP A 82 0.08 14.88 -6.55
C ASP A 82 0.38 13.41 -6.80
N ARG A 83 0.87 12.67 -5.77
CA ARG A 83 1.09 11.22 -5.88
C ARG A 83 -0.24 10.47 -5.97
N VAL A 84 -1.27 10.92 -5.26
CA VAL A 84 -2.63 10.37 -5.38
C VAL A 84 -3.19 10.63 -6.77
N THR A 85 -3.10 11.87 -7.25
CA THR A 85 -3.55 12.26 -8.59
C THR A 85 -2.82 11.49 -9.70
N TYR A 86 -1.53 11.19 -9.51
CA TYR A 86 -0.81 10.33 -10.44
C TYR A 86 -1.44 8.93 -10.55
N LEU A 87 -1.80 8.30 -9.42
CA LEU A 87 -2.49 6.99 -9.46
C LEU A 87 -3.85 7.10 -10.16
N GLU A 88 -4.60 8.15 -9.89
CA GLU A 88 -5.91 8.39 -10.52
C GLU A 88 -5.78 8.49 -12.05
N ASN A 89 -4.80 9.24 -12.55
CA ASN A 89 -4.54 9.34 -13.99
C ASN A 89 -4.17 7.98 -14.60
N VAL A 90 -3.32 7.21 -13.93
CA VAL A 90 -2.94 5.86 -14.41
C VAL A 90 -4.13 4.90 -14.40
N ILE A 91 -5.02 5.01 -13.40
CA ILE A 91 -6.26 4.23 -13.35
C ILE A 91 -7.13 4.57 -14.55
N ASP A 92 -7.31 5.85 -14.86
CA ASP A 92 -8.12 6.30 -15.98
C ASP A 92 -7.56 5.80 -17.30
N ASP A 93 -6.24 5.90 -17.52
CA ASP A 93 -5.56 5.37 -18.71
C ASP A 93 -5.81 3.87 -18.93
N TYR A 94 -5.69 3.05 -17.88
CA TYR A 94 -5.99 1.61 -17.97
C TYR A 94 -7.47 1.35 -18.20
N ASN A 95 -8.34 2.11 -17.54
CA ASN A 95 -9.79 1.91 -17.57
C ASN A 95 -10.42 2.27 -18.93
N GLU A 96 -9.84 3.20 -19.69
CA GLU A 96 -10.25 3.50 -21.06
C GLU A 96 -10.24 2.27 -21.98
N HIS A 97 -9.42 1.28 -21.66
CA HIS A 97 -9.28 0.04 -22.43
C HIS A 97 -10.12 -1.14 -21.92
N LEU A 98 -10.98 -0.90 -20.92
CA LEU A 98 -11.77 -1.94 -20.25
C LEU A 98 -13.27 -1.71 -20.47
N GLU A 99 -13.97 -2.82 -20.77
CA GLU A 99 -15.43 -2.79 -20.81
C GLU A 99 -16.03 -2.62 -19.40
N PRO A 100 -17.19 -1.96 -19.26
CA PRO A 100 -17.90 -1.87 -18.00
C PRO A 100 -18.22 -3.24 -17.42
N LEU A 101 -18.12 -3.37 -16.09
CA LEU A 101 -18.47 -4.59 -15.38
C LEU A 101 -19.97 -4.65 -15.08
N ASN A 102 -20.55 -5.83 -15.24
CA ASN A 102 -21.93 -6.13 -14.83
C ASN A 102 -21.99 -7.13 -13.66
N SER A 103 -20.84 -7.59 -13.17
CA SER A 103 -20.71 -8.50 -12.02
C SER A 103 -19.33 -8.34 -11.37
N PHE A 104 -19.10 -8.98 -10.21
CA PHE A 104 -17.79 -9.03 -9.57
C PHE A 104 -16.83 -9.92 -10.35
N VAL A 105 -15.57 -9.50 -10.43
CA VAL A 105 -14.49 -10.31 -11.01
C VAL A 105 -14.00 -11.31 -9.97
N LEU A 106 -13.87 -12.58 -10.37
CA LEU A 106 -13.22 -13.58 -9.53
C LEU A 106 -11.72 -13.30 -9.46
N PRO A 107 -11.18 -13.01 -8.26
CA PRO A 107 -9.80 -12.58 -8.12
C PRO A 107 -8.82 -13.71 -8.42
N THR A 108 -7.94 -13.50 -9.39
CA THR A 108 -6.89 -14.44 -9.80
C THR A 108 -5.57 -13.72 -10.06
N GLY A 109 -4.44 -14.37 -9.75
CA GLY A 109 -3.11 -13.86 -10.02
C GLY A 109 -2.54 -12.92 -8.94
N SER A 110 -1.28 -12.52 -9.17
CA SER A 110 -0.46 -11.75 -8.23
C SER A 110 -1.00 -10.35 -7.96
N LEU A 111 -1.50 -9.64 -8.98
CA LEU A 111 -2.07 -8.30 -8.83
C LEU A 111 -3.32 -8.29 -7.94
N HIS A 112 -4.24 -9.25 -8.07
CA HIS A 112 -5.39 -9.35 -7.18
C HIS A 112 -4.99 -9.71 -5.74
N ASN A 113 -3.96 -10.54 -5.57
CA ASN A 113 -3.40 -10.83 -4.25
C ASN A 113 -2.82 -9.56 -3.61
N ALA A 114 -1.95 -8.84 -4.33
CA ALA A 114 -1.38 -7.58 -3.88
C ALA A 114 -2.48 -6.55 -3.54
N ARG A 115 -3.51 -6.42 -4.37
CA ARG A 115 -4.68 -5.57 -4.10
C ARG A 115 -5.30 -5.84 -2.73
N THR A 116 -5.50 -7.11 -2.36
CA THR A 116 -6.13 -7.43 -1.07
C THR A 116 -5.22 -7.12 0.12
N ILE A 117 -3.92 -7.25 -0.05
CA ILE A 117 -2.91 -6.89 0.96
C ILE A 117 -2.85 -5.36 1.12
N VAL A 118 -2.85 -4.59 0.03
CA VAL A 118 -2.92 -3.11 0.06
C VAL A 118 -4.18 -2.65 0.81
N ARG A 119 -5.34 -3.28 0.57
CA ARG A 119 -6.59 -2.97 1.30
C ARG A 119 -6.49 -3.28 2.80
N ARG A 120 -5.72 -4.27 3.20
CA ARG A 120 -5.42 -4.51 4.63
C ARG A 120 -4.53 -3.40 5.18
N ALA A 121 -3.46 -3.05 4.48
CA ALA A 121 -2.58 -1.95 4.87
C ALA A 121 -3.33 -0.62 5.03
N GLU A 122 -4.24 -0.29 4.12
CA GLU A 122 -5.13 0.88 4.23
C GLU A 122 -5.91 0.88 5.56
N ARG A 123 -6.53 -0.25 5.93
CA ARG A 123 -7.30 -0.36 7.18
C ARG A 123 -6.43 -0.23 8.42
N ASP A 124 -5.21 -0.81 8.38
CA ASP A 124 -4.27 -0.71 9.50
C ASP A 124 -3.80 0.74 9.69
N VAL A 125 -3.61 1.48 8.59
CA VAL A 125 -3.32 2.93 8.64
C VAL A 125 -4.50 3.71 9.22
N TRP A 126 -5.75 3.42 8.83
CA TRP A 126 -6.92 4.05 9.43
C TRP A 126 -7.04 3.79 10.92
N MET A 127 -6.77 2.55 11.36
CA MET A 127 -6.72 2.21 12.79
C MET A 127 -5.63 3.00 13.53
N ALA A 128 -4.45 3.12 12.95
CA ALA A 128 -3.39 3.92 13.54
C ALA A 128 -3.77 5.41 13.63
N ILE A 129 -4.43 5.96 12.61
CA ILE A 129 -4.95 7.33 12.63
C ILE A 129 -5.94 7.52 13.76
N GLU A 130 -6.95 6.65 13.89
CA GLU A 130 -7.99 6.76 14.92
C GLU A 130 -7.41 6.74 16.34
N ILE A 131 -6.45 5.85 16.59
CA ILE A 131 -5.79 5.73 17.90
C ILE A 131 -4.91 6.96 18.20
N HIS A 132 -4.27 7.53 17.18
CA HIS A 132 -3.38 8.70 17.32
C HIS A 132 -4.07 10.05 17.11
N GLU A 133 -5.37 10.09 16.80
CA GLU A 133 -6.11 11.32 16.48
C GLU A 133 -6.07 12.37 17.59
N HIS A 134 -5.98 11.91 18.85
CA HIS A 134 -5.94 12.76 20.05
C HIS A 134 -4.52 13.07 20.51
N ASN A 135 -3.49 12.67 19.74
CA ASN A 135 -2.10 12.97 20.06
C ASN A 135 -1.64 14.21 19.28
N ASP A 136 -1.47 15.34 19.96
CA ASP A 136 -1.08 16.61 19.34
C ASP A 136 0.37 16.61 18.81
N ASP A 137 1.23 15.72 19.32
CA ASP A 137 2.65 15.67 18.98
C ASP A 137 2.94 14.87 17.68
N PHE A 138 2.00 14.03 17.24
CA PHE A 138 2.18 13.18 16.06
C PHE A 138 0.86 12.98 15.29
N LYS A 139 0.74 13.68 14.17
CA LYS A 139 -0.38 13.53 13.25
C LYS A 139 0.03 12.74 12.02
N ILE A 140 -0.69 11.66 11.73
CA ILE A 140 -0.49 10.85 10.53
C ILE A 140 -1.06 11.60 9.32
N ASN A 141 -0.30 11.64 8.24
CA ASN A 141 -0.70 12.26 6.98
C ASN A 141 -1.93 11.55 6.36
N ARG A 142 -3.01 12.30 6.17
CA ARG A 142 -4.28 11.77 5.63
C ARG A 142 -4.22 11.37 4.16
N ASN A 143 -3.21 11.81 3.41
CA ASN A 143 -3.00 11.34 2.03
C ASN A 143 -2.55 9.88 1.97
N ILE A 144 -1.97 9.33 3.05
CA ILE A 144 -1.49 7.94 3.10
C ILE A 144 -2.62 6.92 2.84
N PRO A 145 -3.71 6.89 3.63
CA PRO A 145 -4.78 5.93 3.38
C PRO A 145 -5.51 6.21 2.06
N VAL A 146 -5.57 7.47 1.60
CA VAL A 146 -6.13 7.81 0.28
C VAL A 146 -5.28 7.23 -0.84
N TYR A 147 -3.95 7.35 -0.75
CA TYR A 147 -3.02 6.72 -1.69
C TYR A 147 -3.20 5.21 -1.74
N LEU A 148 -3.25 4.53 -0.58
CA LEU A 148 -3.44 3.08 -0.51
C LEU A 148 -4.79 2.64 -1.10
N ASN A 149 -5.85 3.41 -0.89
CA ASN A 149 -7.15 3.16 -1.51
C ASN A 149 -7.04 3.22 -3.04
N ARG A 150 -6.49 4.30 -3.62
CA ARG A 150 -6.27 4.43 -5.07
C ARG A 150 -5.32 3.37 -5.62
N LEU A 151 -4.27 3.00 -4.87
CA LEU A 151 -3.39 1.91 -5.26
C LEU A 151 -4.15 0.58 -5.39
N SER A 152 -5.09 0.31 -4.47
CA SER A 152 -5.93 -0.89 -4.59
C SER A 152 -6.78 -0.88 -5.85
N ASP A 153 -7.31 0.28 -6.26
CA ASP A 153 -8.08 0.43 -7.48
C ASP A 153 -7.20 0.27 -8.72
N LEU A 154 -5.99 0.84 -8.70
CA LEU A 154 -5.01 0.64 -9.77
C LEU A 154 -4.67 -0.83 -9.98
N LEU A 155 -4.36 -1.56 -8.91
CA LEU A 155 -4.04 -2.98 -8.99
C LEU A 155 -5.23 -3.80 -9.54
N PHE A 156 -6.47 -3.37 -9.27
CA PHE A 156 -7.67 -3.99 -9.83
C PHE A 156 -7.76 -3.78 -11.35
N VAL A 157 -7.63 -2.53 -11.82
CA VAL A 157 -7.73 -2.27 -13.27
C VAL A 157 -6.56 -2.86 -14.04
N MET A 158 -5.34 -2.84 -13.48
CA MET A 158 -4.19 -3.53 -14.06
C MET A 158 -4.43 -5.04 -14.17
N ALA A 159 -4.96 -5.68 -13.12
CA ALA A 159 -5.28 -7.11 -13.15
C ALA A 159 -6.30 -7.44 -14.24
N ARG A 160 -7.33 -6.63 -14.40
CA ARG A 160 -8.32 -6.77 -15.47
C ARG A 160 -7.70 -6.60 -16.85
N TYR A 161 -6.91 -5.54 -17.02
CA TYR A 161 -6.26 -5.23 -18.30
C TYR A 161 -5.38 -6.40 -18.79
N HIS A 162 -4.58 -6.96 -17.90
CA HIS A 162 -3.67 -8.06 -18.23
C HIS A 162 -4.37 -9.44 -18.34
N ASN A 163 -5.53 -9.61 -17.71
CA ASN A 163 -6.30 -10.86 -17.74
C ASN A 163 -7.52 -10.79 -18.66
N LYS A 164 -7.63 -9.80 -19.52
CA LYS A 164 -8.78 -9.45 -20.35
C LYS A 164 -9.47 -10.68 -21.00
N ASP A 165 -8.69 -11.61 -21.55
CA ASP A 165 -9.19 -12.81 -22.22
C ASP A 165 -9.49 -14.00 -21.28
N LYS A 166 -9.11 -13.88 -20.00
CA LYS A 166 -9.23 -14.95 -18.98
C LYS A 166 -10.06 -14.53 -17.78
N GLU A 167 -10.56 -13.30 -17.78
CA GLU A 167 -11.35 -12.75 -16.68
C GLU A 167 -12.65 -13.57 -16.53
N LYS A 168 -12.91 -14.00 -15.29
CA LYS A 168 -14.14 -14.72 -14.94
C LYS A 168 -14.96 -13.88 -13.99
N LEU A 169 -16.25 -13.76 -14.27
CA LEU A 169 -17.19 -13.06 -13.43
C LEU A 169 -17.85 -14.00 -12.43
N TRP A 170 -18.22 -13.44 -11.30
CA TRP A 170 -19.02 -14.14 -10.32
C TRP A 170 -20.45 -14.36 -10.84
N VAL A 171 -20.94 -15.59 -10.65
CA VAL A 171 -22.31 -16.00 -11.00
C VAL A 171 -23.03 -16.38 -9.71
N PRO A 172 -24.14 -15.70 -9.35
CA PRO A 172 -24.95 -16.06 -8.19
C PRO A 172 -25.48 -17.49 -8.25
N LYS A 173 -25.67 -18.14 -7.09
CA LYS A 173 -26.16 -19.54 -7.04
C LYS A 173 -27.52 -19.74 -7.70
N HIS A 174 -28.40 -18.75 -7.64
CA HIS A 174 -29.74 -18.80 -8.22
C HIS A 174 -29.77 -18.61 -9.76
N GLU A 175 -28.62 -18.28 -10.35
CA GLU A 175 -28.46 -18.12 -11.80
C GLU A 175 -27.63 -19.24 -12.43
N LYS A 176 -27.24 -20.24 -11.64
CA LYS A 176 -26.59 -21.47 -12.07
C LYS A 176 -27.67 -22.55 -12.33
#